data_3e8ee3a1d40e5ceeb97104a654d21be2
#
_entry.id   3e8ee3a1d40e5ceeb97104a654d21be2
#
_cell.length_a   1.000
_cell.length_b   1.000
_cell.length_c   1.000
_cell.angle_alpha   90.00
_cell.angle_beta   90.00
_cell.angle_gamma   90.00
#
_symmetry.space_group_name_H-M   'P 1'
#
loop_
_entity.id
_entity.type
_entity.pdbx_description
1 polymer ?
#
loop_
_entity_poly.entity_id
_entity_poly.type
_entity_poly.pdbx_seq_one_letter_code
_entity_poly.pdbx_strand_id
1 'polypeptide(L)'
;MRLPRMPFCLVNSMFNFIYNEKFRAVFFQAVTFSLVAVGIYYLFTNTNENMTARDMKTGFDFLWITAGFDTDFHLIDYEAGDTYGRVYLVAILNSLLVAALAIVGTTIIGFFMGVLRLSSNWLLAKVAAAYVEILRNTPLLLQIIYWYLLLLAFLPRPKQSFDILYLDIFFLNNRGFYGPTPFFESGSALFLAGIVIAIVAVVLLFRHARKVQDSTGRIIPKYSWGLAIMVFVPIVAYFIAGQPVEWELPILKGFNLKGGWRVPPAFITLLIALAVYHSAYMAESVRAGILSVSKGQTEAALSIGLNRGLALRLVIIPQAMRAIVPTMISHWMNVVKNSSLAVAI
;
A
#
# COMPACT_ATOMS: atom_id res chain seq x y z
N MET A 1 -18.74 -74.35 -50.14
CA MET A 1 -18.37 -72.93 -50.14
C MET A 1 -17.76 -72.52 -48.79
N ARG A 2 -16.42 -72.41 -48.70
CA ARG A 2 -15.77 -72.08 -47.44
C ARG A 2 -15.53 -70.53 -47.47
N LEU A 3 -16.14 -69.83 -46.57
CA LEU A 3 -15.89 -68.37 -46.37
C LEU A 3 -14.45 -68.13 -45.90
N PRO A 4 -13.74 -67.16 -46.43
CA PRO A 4 -12.38 -66.89 -46.01
C PRO A 4 -12.39 -66.33 -44.57
N ARG A 5 -11.65 -66.99 -43.64
CA ARG A 5 -11.35 -66.43 -42.31
C ARG A 5 -10.46 -65.23 -42.46
N MET A 6 -10.97 -64.05 -42.20
CA MET A 6 -10.13 -62.86 -42.10
C MET A 6 -9.09 -63.04 -40.98
N PRO A 7 -7.84 -62.69 -41.17
CA PRO A 7 -6.80 -62.91 -40.18
C PRO A 7 -7.02 -61.94 -38.96
N PHE A 8 -7.24 -62.54 -37.85
CA PHE A 8 -7.42 -61.89 -36.53
C PHE A 8 -6.25 -60.96 -36.13
N CYS A 9 -5.15 -61.00 -36.86
CA CYS A 9 -3.94 -60.18 -36.64
C CYS A 9 -4.07 -58.71 -37.11
N LEU A 10 -4.95 -58.37 -38.04
CA LEU A 10 -5.10 -56.99 -38.55
C LEU A 10 -5.97 -56.11 -37.63
N VAL A 11 -6.89 -56.71 -36.87
CA VAL A 11 -7.72 -55.96 -35.92
C VAL A 11 -6.95 -55.59 -34.69
N ASN A 12 -5.97 -56.38 -34.25
CA ASN A 12 -5.14 -56.06 -33.07
C ASN A 12 -4.10 -54.96 -33.32
N SER A 13 -3.66 -54.77 -34.57
CA SER A 13 -2.66 -53.73 -34.85
C SER A 13 -3.28 -52.31 -34.93
N MET A 14 -4.55 -52.19 -35.29
CA MET A 14 -5.26 -50.93 -35.36
C MET A 14 -5.59 -50.32 -33.97
N PHE A 15 -5.66 -51.13 -32.91
CA PHE A 15 -5.96 -50.66 -31.57
C PHE A 15 -4.73 -50.47 -30.66
N ASN A 16 -3.54 -50.93 -31.09
CA ASN A 16 -2.30 -50.80 -30.29
C ASN A 16 -1.89 -49.40 -30.01
N PHE A 17 -2.26 -48.40 -30.86
CA PHE A 17 -1.95 -47.01 -30.59
C PHE A 17 -2.78 -46.42 -29.44
N ILE A 18 -3.99 -46.94 -29.17
CA ILE A 18 -4.86 -46.52 -28.07
C ILE A 18 -4.25 -46.92 -26.71
N TYR A 19 -3.46 -48.00 -26.66
CA TYR A 19 -2.78 -48.45 -25.45
C TYR A 19 -1.40 -47.77 -25.24
N ASN A 20 -0.93 -47.00 -26.21
CA ASN A 20 0.32 -46.26 -26.08
C ASN A 20 0.13 -45.07 -25.12
N GLU A 21 0.88 -45.06 -24.01
CA GLU A 21 0.79 -44.01 -22.99
C GLU A 21 1.00 -42.63 -23.55
N LYS A 22 1.98 -42.45 -24.47
CA LYS A 22 2.27 -41.16 -25.12
C LYS A 22 1.11 -40.68 -26.00
N PHE A 23 0.50 -41.61 -26.75
CA PHE A 23 -0.66 -41.28 -27.59
C PHE A 23 -1.85 -40.86 -26.75
N ARG A 24 -2.16 -41.59 -25.67
CA ARG A 24 -3.25 -41.22 -24.75
C ARG A 24 -3.01 -39.88 -24.09
N ALA A 25 -1.78 -39.61 -23.63
CA ALA A 25 -1.43 -38.34 -23.03
C ALA A 25 -1.64 -37.17 -24.00
N VAL A 26 -1.16 -37.28 -25.22
CA VAL A 26 -1.35 -36.25 -26.26
C VAL A 26 -2.81 -36.10 -26.66
N PHE A 27 -3.52 -37.24 -26.81
CA PHE A 27 -4.95 -37.22 -27.15
C PHE A 27 -5.79 -36.53 -26.07
N PHE A 28 -5.64 -36.91 -24.81
CA PHE A 28 -6.37 -36.24 -23.72
C PHE A 28 -5.99 -34.78 -23.53
N GLN A 29 -4.72 -34.43 -23.73
CA GLN A 29 -4.28 -33.03 -23.72
C GLN A 29 -4.96 -32.25 -24.87
N ALA A 30 -4.96 -32.79 -26.08
CA ALA A 30 -5.62 -32.16 -27.25
C ALA A 30 -7.12 -31.97 -27.02
N VAL A 31 -7.79 -33.02 -26.53
CA VAL A 31 -9.24 -33.00 -26.20
C VAL A 31 -9.52 -31.95 -25.12
N THR A 32 -8.74 -31.94 -24.03
CA THR A 32 -8.90 -30.96 -22.95
C THR A 32 -8.67 -29.53 -23.46
N PHE A 33 -7.61 -29.34 -24.23
CA PHE A 33 -7.32 -28.03 -24.81
C PHE A 33 -8.45 -27.56 -25.75
N SER A 34 -8.95 -28.47 -26.61
CA SER A 34 -10.07 -28.18 -27.52
C SER A 34 -11.36 -27.85 -26.75
N LEU A 35 -11.69 -28.60 -25.70
CA LEU A 35 -12.85 -28.29 -24.86
C LEU A 35 -12.73 -26.93 -24.17
N VAL A 36 -11.56 -26.62 -23.63
CA VAL A 36 -11.29 -25.31 -23.03
C VAL A 36 -11.38 -24.19 -24.08
N ALA A 37 -10.80 -24.38 -25.24
CA ALA A 37 -10.86 -23.40 -26.33
C ALA A 37 -12.30 -23.16 -26.82
N VAL A 38 -13.09 -24.22 -27.00
CA VAL A 38 -14.51 -24.12 -27.35
C VAL A 38 -15.31 -23.43 -26.24
N GLY A 39 -15.03 -23.77 -24.98
CA GLY A 39 -15.66 -23.11 -23.83
C GLY A 39 -15.36 -21.61 -23.78
N ILE A 40 -14.11 -21.21 -23.98
CA ILE A 40 -13.71 -19.81 -24.05
C ILE A 40 -14.38 -19.10 -25.22
N TYR A 41 -14.39 -19.73 -26.41
CA TYR A 41 -15.04 -19.17 -27.60
C TYR A 41 -16.54 -18.97 -27.36
N TYR A 42 -17.23 -19.96 -26.81
CA TYR A 42 -18.65 -19.87 -26.47
C TYR A 42 -18.93 -18.74 -25.47
N LEU A 43 -18.16 -18.66 -24.41
CA LEU A 43 -18.29 -17.60 -23.41
C LEU A 43 -18.07 -16.21 -24.03
N PHE A 44 -17.06 -16.08 -24.88
CA PHE A 44 -16.74 -14.82 -25.55
C PHE A 44 -17.88 -14.39 -26.50
N THR A 45 -18.37 -15.30 -27.35
CA THR A 45 -19.45 -14.97 -28.30
C THR A 45 -20.75 -14.64 -27.56
N ASN A 46 -21.14 -15.50 -26.60
CA ASN A 46 -22.34 -15.28 -25.81
C ASN A 46 -22.29 -13.96 -25.01
N THR A 47 -21.11 -13.63 -24.44
CA THR A 47 -20.92 -12.36 -23.74
C THR A 47 -21.05 -11.19 -24.72
N ASN A 48 -20.43 -11.25 -25.88
CA ASN A 48 -20.48 -10.19 -26.86
C ASN A 48 -21.90 -9.96 -27.40
N GLU A 49 -22.64 -11.03 -27.69
CA GLU A 49 -24.05 -10.96 -28.09
C GLU A 49 -24.93 -10.33 -27.01
N ASN A 50 -24.78 -10.75 -25.76
CA ASN A 50 -25.54 -10.21 -24.64
C ASN A 50 -25.19 -8.74 -24.36
N MET A 51 -23.93 -8.33 -24.52
CA MET A 51 -23.52 -6.92 -24.36
C MET A 51 -24.10 -6.06 -25.50
N THR A 52 -24.04 -6.55 -26.74
CA THR A 52 -24.62 -5.85 -27.90
C THR A 52 -26.14 -5.72 -27.75
N ALA A 53 -26.84 -6.76 -27.30
CA ALA A 53 -28.28 -6.74 -27.08
C ALA A 53 -28.71 -5.74 -25.96
N ARG A 54 -27.78 -5.35 -25.08
CA ARG A 54 -27.98 -4.39 -23.98
C ARG A 54 -27.41 -2.99 -24.30
N ASP A 55 -27.03 -2.72 -25.55
CA ASP A 55 -26.33 -1.49 -25.96
C ASP A 55 -25.05 -1.19 -25.15
N MET A 56 -24.43 -2.21 -24.56
CA MET A 56 -23.17 -2.08 -23.84
C MET A 56 -22.01 -2.14 -24.82
N LYS A 57 -21.31 -1.03 -24.97
CA LYS A 57 -20.12 -0.94 -25.83
C LYS A 57 -18.99 -1.79 -25.25
N THR A 58 -18.39 -2.65 -26.08
CA THR A 58 -17.20 -3.42 -25.77
C THR A 58 -15.95 -2.63 -26.18
N GLY A 59 -14.87 -2.76 -25.42
CA GLY A 59 -13.59 -2.10 -25.75
C GLY A 59 -13.24 -0.96 -24.80
N PHE A 60 -12.20 -0.21 -25.15
CA PHE A 60 -11.65 0.89 -24.32
C PHE A 60 -12.08 2.28 -24.82
N ASP A 61 -12.98 2.36 -25.79
CA ASP A 61 -13.43 3.64 -26.38
C ASP A 61 -14.11 4.54 -25.34
N PHE A 62 -14.72 3.95 -24.33
CA PHE A 62 -15.34 4.70 -23.23
C PHE A 62 -14.34 5.57 -22.46
N LEU A 63 -13.04 5.23 -22.47
CA LEU A 63 -12.03 6.02 -21.78
C LEU A 63 -11.92 7.45 -22.30
N TRP A 64 -12.35 7.72 -23.53
CA TRP A 64 -12.32 9.03 -24.18
C TRP A 64 -13.66 9.78 -24.07
N ILE A 65 -14.68 9.16 -23.48
CA ILE A 65 -15.97 9.78 -23.24
C ILE A 65 -15.90 10.60 -21.95
N THR A 66 -16.61 11.72 -21.91
CA THR A 66 -16.75 12.56 -20.70
C THR A 66 -17.41 11.78 -19.59
N ALA A 67 -16.84 11.85 -18.38
CA ALA A 67 -17.31 11.09 -17.21
C ALA A 67 -18.64 11.63 -16.66
N GLY A 68 -18.82 12.96 -16.65
CA GLY A 68 -20.06 13.61 -16.24
C GLY A 68 -20.33 13.61 -14.72
N PHE A 69 -19.37 13.22 -13.90
CA PHE A 69 -19.46 13.25 -12.42
C PHE A 69 -18.16 13.75 -11.81
N ASP A 70 -18.25 14.26 -10.60
CA ASP A 70 -17.10 14.72 -9.82
C ASP A 70 -16.69 13.69 -8.77
N THR A 71 -15.45 13.80 -8.25
CA THR A 71 -14.91 12.94 -7.19
C THR A 71 -14.53 13.78 -5.98
N ASP A 72 -14.90 13.30 -4.79
CA ASP A 72 -14.68 14.00 -3.51
C ASP A 72 -13.19 14.25 -3.18
N PHE A 73 -12.29 13.45 -3.75
CA PHE A 73 -10.85 13.53 -3.52
C PHE A 73 -10.06 13.15 -4.78
N HIS A 74 -9.13 14.01 -5.15
CA HIS A 74 -8.25 13.80 -6.30
C HIS A 74 -6.87 14.42 -6.02
N LEU A 75 -5.80 13.67 -6.41
CA LEU A 75 -4.40 14.13 -6.30
C LEU A 75 -3.94 14.96 -7.48
N ILE A 76 -4.66 14.87 -8.60
CA ILE A 76 -4.43 15.62 -9.83
C ILE A 76 -5.72 16.35 -10.19
N ASP A 77 -5.62 17.50 -10.83
CA ASP A 77 -6.79 18.28 -11.22
C ASP A 77 -7.75 17.43 -12.04
N TYR A 78 -9.01 17.42 -11.61
CA TYR A 78 -10.09 16.65 -12.20
C TYR A 78 -11.39 17.42 -12.06
N GLU A 79 -12.15 17.50 -13.16
CA GLU A 79 -13.48 18.11 -13.23
C GLU A 79 -14.47 17.17 -13.92
N ALA A 80 -15.76 17.37 -13.68
CA ALA A 80 -16.83 16.55 -14.29
C ALA A 80 -16.82 16.57 -15.83
N GLY A 81 -16.16 17.56 -16.46
CA GLY A 81 -15.96 17.65 -17.91
C GLY A 81 -14.85 16.73 -18.45
N ASP A 82 -14.03 16.17 -17.59
CA ASP A 82 -12.92 15.29 -17.98
C ASP A 82 -13.41 13.90 -18.42
N THR A 83 -12.50 13.14 -19.06
CA THR A 83 -12.79 11.82 -19.60
C THR A 83 -12.71 10.72 -18.52
N TYR A 84 -13.37 9.58 -18.78
CA TYR A 84 -13.22 8.39 -17.94
C TYR A 84 -11.76 7.94 -17.80
N GLY A 85 -10.92 8.12 -18.85
CA GLY A 85 -9.48 7.84 -18.76
C GLY A 85 -8.79 8.64 -17.65
N ARG A 86 -9.17 9.92 -17.48
CA ARG A 86 -8.66 10.76 -16.39
C ARG A 86 -9.19 10.32 -15.03
N VAL A 87 -10.47 9.91 -14.94
CA VAL A 87 -11.03 9.30 -13.70
C VAL A 87 -10.23 8.07 -13.29
N TYR A 88 -9.88 7.20 -14.24
CA TYR A 88 -9.05 6.02 -13.97
C TYR A 88 -7.69 6.38 -13.38
N LEU A 89 -7.04 7.40 -13.92
CA LEU A 89 -5.76 7.88 -13.38
C LEU A 89 -5.93 8.41 -11.96
N VAL A 90 -6.97 9.22 -11.69
CA VAL A 90 -7.31 9.70 -10.35
C VAL A 90 -7.52 8.52 -9.39
N ALA A 91 -8.33 7.54 -9.79
CA ALA A 91 -8.62 6.36 -8.97
C ALA A 91 -7.38 5.52 -8.65
N ILE A 92 -6.49 5.32 -9.63
CA ILE A 92 -5.21 4.62 -9.44
C ILE A 92 -4.32 5.38 -8.46
N LEU A 93 -4.17 6.69 -8.63
CA LEU A 93 -3.32 7.52 -7.77
C LEU A 93 -3.85 7.54 -6.33
N ASN A 94 -5.17 7.70 -6.14
CA ASN A 94 -5.80 7.66 -4.83
C ASN A 94 -5.62 6.29 -4.16
N SER A 95 -5.80 5.19 -4.91
CA SER A 95 -5.58 3.84 -4.40
C SER A 95 -4.13 3.60 -3.99
N LEU A 96 -3.16 4.09 -4.79
CA LEU A 96 -1.73 3.98 -4.47
C LEU A 96 -1.36 4.82 -3.25
N LEU A 97 -1.93 6.02 -3.11
CA LEU A 97 -1.69 6.87 -1.94
C LEU A 97 -2.20 6.20 -0.66
N VAL A 98 -3.46 5.75 -0.66
CA VAL A 98 -4.04 5.02 0.48
C VAL A 98 -3.20 3.80 0.82
N ALA A 99 -2.84 2.99 -0.19
CA ALA A 99 -2.04 1.80 0.02
C ALA A 99 -0.65 2.13 0.60
N ALA A 100 0.03 3.14 0.08
CA ALA A 100 1.34 3.55 0.57
C ALA A 100 1.28 3.99 2.05
N LEU A 101 0.32 4.84 2.40
CA LEU A 101 0.11 5.30 3.77
C LEU A 101 -0.30 4.14 4.70
N ALA A 102 -1.21 3.28 4.23
CA ALA A 102 -1.64 2.11 4.99
C ALA A 102 -0.49 1.10 5.20
N ILE A 103 0.40 0.90 4.24
CA ILE A 103 1.61 0.07 4.38
C ILE A 103 2.51 0.61 5.49
N VAL A 104 2.73 1.93 5.54
CA VAL A 104 3.52 2.55 6.61
C VAL A 104 2.86 2.30 7.96
N GLY A 105 1.55 2.59 8.08
CA GLY A 105 0.80 2.35 9.32
C GLY A 105 0.79 0.88 9.73
N THR A 106 0.52 -0.03 8.80
CA THR A 106 0.58 -1.49 8.99
C THR A 106 1.93 -1.93 9.54
N THR A 107 3.01 -1.42 8.95
CA THR A 107 4.37 -1.81 9.33
C THR A 107 4.70 -1.33 10.75
N ILE A 108 4.46 -0.05 11.05
CA ILE A 108 4.75 0.53 12.36
C ILE A 108 3.94 -0.19 13.45
N ILE A 109 2.61 -0.26 13.28
CA ILE A 109 1.72 -0.87 14.27
C ILE A 109 2.02 -2.37 14.40
N GLY A 110 2.22 -3.06 13.26
CA GLY A 110 2.48 -4.49 13.24
C GLY A 110 3.79 -4.88 13.91
N PHE A 111 4.88 -4.15 13.68
CA PHE A 111 6.14 -4.36 14.42
C PHE A 111 5.98 -4.11 15.91
N PHE A 112 5.35 -3.00 16.28
CA PHE A 112 5.10 -2.67 17.67
C PHE A 112 4.30 -3.77 18.39
N MET A 113 3.16 -4.17 17.82
CA MET A 113 2.31 -5.21 18.39
C MET A 113 2.97 -6.59 18.39
N GLY A 114 3.74 -6.93 17.35
CA GLY A 114 4.49 -8.18 17.27
C GLY A 114 5.56 -8.31 18.37
N VAL A 115 6.28 -7.23 18.64
CA VAL A 115 7.26 -7.16 19.74
C VAL A 115 6.57 -7.17 21.10
N LEU A 116 5.45 -6.45 21.27
CA LEU A 116 4.68 -6.48 22.52
C LEU A 116 4.18 -7.88 22.88
N ARG A 117 3.81 -8.69 21.90
CA ARG A 117 3.41 -10.10 22.14
C ARG A 117 4.53 -10.98 22.71
N LEU A 118 5.79 -10.56 22.55
CA LEU A 118 6.98 -11.25 23.11
C LEU A 118 7.45 -10.63 24.44
N SER A 119 6.73 -9.65 24.96
CA SER A 119 7.05 -9.00 26.23
C SER A 119 6.98 -9.98 27.40
N SER A 120 7.91 -9.84 28.34
CA SER A 120 7.87 -10.53 29.62
C SER A 120 6.74 -10.01 30.54
N ASN A 121 6.21 -8.82 30.26
CA ASN A 121 5.04 -8.29 30.96
C ASN A 121 3.78 -8.98 30.43
N TRP A 122 3.14 -9.77 31.31
CA TRP A 122 1.95 -10.55 30.99
C TRP A 122 0.80 -9.69 30.45
N LEU A 123 0.57 -8.51 31.02
CA LEU A 123 -0.54 -7.65 30.60
C LEU A 123 -0.32 -7.12 29.16
N LEU A 124 0.88 -6.63 28.87
CA LEU A 124 1.22 -6.14 27.52
C LEU A 124 1.11 -7.25 26.49
N ALA A 125 1.62 -8.44 26.81
CA ALA A 125 1.54 -9.59 25.90
C ALA A 125 0.08 -10.01 25.67
N LYS A 126 -0.78 -9.99 26.69
CA LYS A 126 -2.22 -10.33 26.57
C LYS A 126 -3.00 -9.31 25.76
N VAL A 127 -2.80 -8.01 26.02
CA VAL A 127 -3.45 -6.93 25.24
C VAL A 127 -3.07 -7.03 23.77
N ALA A 128 -1.78 -7.22 23.47
CA ALA A 128 -1.32 -7.37 22.09
C ALA A 128 -1.87 -8.66 21.43
N ALA A 129 -2.00 -9.76 22.18
CA ALA A 129 -2.61 -10.98 21.68
C ALA A 129 -4.10 -10.78 21.35
N ALA A 130 -4.86 -10.17 22.26
CA ALA A 130 -6.27 -9.87 22.07
C ALA A 130 -6.50 -8.96 20.83
N TYR A 131 -5.67 -7.93 20.67
CA TYR A 131 -5.68 -7.06 19.50
C TYR A 131 -5.55 -7.89 18.19
N VAL A 132 -4.54 -8.74 18.11
CA VAL A 132 -4.28 -9.56 16.93
C VAL A 132 -5.42 -10.56 16.66
N GLU A 133 -5.94 -11.22 17.71
CA GLU A 133 -7.02 -12.20 17.59
C GLU A 133 -8.34 -11.56 17.13
N ILE A 134 -8.73 -10.44 17.72
CA ILE A 134 -9.97 -9.73 17.35
C ILE A 134 -9.91 -9.29 15.88
N LEU A 135 -8.82 -8.64 15.47
CA LEU A 135 -8.72 -8.10 14.12
C LEU A 135 -8.59 -9.17 13.04
N ARG A 136 -7.89 -10.26 13.32
CA ARG A 136 -7.76 -11.38 12.35
C ARG A 136 -9.05 -12.18 12.20
N ASN A 137 -9.87 -12.27 13.24
CA ASN A 137 -11.11 -13.02 13.24
C ASN A 137 -12.31 -12.22 12.74
N THR A 138 -12.13 -10.91 12.51
CA THR A 138 -13.20 -10.04 12.00
C THR A 138 -12.94 -9.75 10.52
N PRO A 139 -13.91 -9.97 9.61
CA PRO A 139 -13.77 -9.65 8.18
C PRO A 139 -13.42 -8.17 7.94
N LEU A 140 -12.48 -7.91 7.03
CA LEU A 140 -12.01 -6.54 6.74
C LEU A 140 -13.15 -5.61 6.33
N LEU A 141 -14.08 -6.09 5.50
CA LEU A 141 -15.22 -5.28 5.05
C LEU A 141 -16.08 -4.77 6.22
N LEU A 142 -16.33 -5.62 7.22
CA LEU A 142 -17.05 -5.21 8.43
C LEU A 142 -16.26 -4.18 9.22
N GLN A 143 -14.93 -4.30 9.28
CA GLN A 143 -14.09 -3.30 9.95
C GLN A 143 -14.14 -1.95 9.22
N ILE A 144 -14.10 -1.94 7.88
CA ILE A 144 -14.22 -0.70 7.09
C ILE A 144 -15.55 0.01 7.41
N ILE A 145 -16.67 -0.71 7.33
CA ILE A 145 -17.99 -0.13 7.63
C ILE A 145 -18.07 0.35 9.08
N TYR A 146 -17.56 -0.45 10.02
CA TYR A 146 -17.53 -0.09 11.45
C TYR A 146 -16.75 1.21 11.69
N TRP A 147 -15.53 1.33 11.16
CA TRP A 147 -14.71 2.52 11.30
C TRP A 147 -15.34 3.74 10.64
N TYR A 148 -16.01 3.56 9.48
CA TYR A 148 -16.70 4.64 8.79
C TYR A 148 -17.86 5.19 9.64
N LEU A 149 -18.72 4.31 10.12
CA LEU A 149 -19.86 4.73 10.97
C LEU A 149 -19.36 5.33 12.29
N LEU A 150 -18.30 4.77 12.86
CA LEU A 150 -17.68 5.30 14.08
C LEU A 150 -17.18 6.73 13.88
N LEU A 151 -16.42 6.98 12.80
CA LEU A 151 -15.92 8.32 12.48
C LEU A 151 -17.06 9.32 12.29
N LEU A 152 -18.09 8.95 11.55
CA LEU A 152 -19.24 9.83 11.32
C LEU A 152 -20.04 10.13 12.59
N ALA A 153 -20.13 9.16 13.51
CA ALA A 153 -20.88 9.30 14.77
C ALA A 153 -20.12 10.10 15.83
N PHE A 154 -18.80 9.90 15.94
CA PHE A 154 -18.00 10.48 17.02
C PHE A 154 -17.34 11.82 16.65
N LEU A 155 -17.11 12.09 15.37
CA LEU A 155 -16.53 13.37 14.97
C LEU A 155 -17.58 14.48 15.03
N PRO A 156 -17.20 15.67 15.51
CA PRO A 156 -18.11 16.81 15.61
C PRO A 156 -18.55 17.32 14.24
N ARG A 157 -19.59 18.13 14.23
CA ARG A 157 -20.04 18.87 13.03
C ARG A 157 -19.02 19.95 12.68
N PRO A 158 -19.00 20.46 11.42
CA PRO A 158 -18.00 21.45 10.97
C PRO A 158 -17.92 22.73 11.83
N LYS A 159 -19.02 23.15 12.43
CA LYS A 159 -19.03 24.31 13.36
C LYS A 159 -18.30 24.09 14.67
N GLN A 160 -18.08 22.83 15.05
CA GLN A 160 -17.45 22.41 16.30
C GLN A 160 -16.21 21.55 16.01
N SER A 161 -15.57 21.76 14.85
CA SER A 161 -14.39 20.99 14.42
C SER A 161 -13.34 20.95 15.52
N PHE A 162 -12.70 19.80 15.69
CA PHE A 162 -11.50 19.72 16.52
C PHE A 162 -10.35 20.44 15.82
N ASP A 163 -9.75 21.44 16.47
CA ASP A 163 -8.45 21.99 16.09
C ASP A 163 -7.37 21.09 16.70
N ILE A 164 -6.62 20.35 15.86
CA ILE A 164 -5.69 19.31 16.31
C ILE A 164 -4.46 19.89 17.01
N LEU A 165 -4.01 21.10 16.61
CA LEU A 165 -2.81 21.74 17.13
C LEU A 165 -3.11 23.02 17.92
N TYR A 166 -4.37 23.39 18.08
CA TYR A 166 -4.79 24.69 18.65
C TYR A 166 -4.16 25.90 17.96
N LEU A 167 -3.95 25.79 16.65
CA LEU A 167 -3.34 26.81 15.81
C LEU A 167 -4.29 27.37 14.73
N ASP A 168 -5.54 26.94 14.72
CA ASP A 168 -6.54 27.27 13.69
C ASP A 168 -6.09 26.92 12.25
N ILE A 169 -5.28 25.87 12.13
CA ILE A 169 -4.69 25.43 10.86
C ILE A 169 -5.27 24.08 10.41
N PHE A 170 -5.41 23.12 11.35
CA PHE A 170 -5.83 21.75 11.05
C PHE A 170 -7.14 21.42 11.77
N PHE A 171 -8.17 21.14 10.99
CA PHE A 171 -9.49 20.84 11.53
C PHE A 171 -9.95 19.43 11.19
N LEU A 172 -10.47 18.72 12.20
CA LEU A 172 -11.07 17.40 12.03
C LEU A 172 -12.55 17.43 12.42
N ASN A 173 -13.41 16.99 11.52
CA ASN A 173 -14.84 16.90 11.74
C ASN A 173 -15.45 15.72 10.93
N ASN A 174 -16.77 15.52 11.03
CA ASN A 174 -17.48 14.44 10.35
C ASN A 174 -17.57 14.59 8.81
N ARG A 175 -17.05 15.67 8.25
CA ARG A 175 -16.92 15.87 6.80
C ARG A 175 -15.49 15.67 6.29
N GLY A 176 -14.53 15.43 7.18
CA GLY A 176 -13.16 15.12 6.84
C GLY A 176 -12.12 15.85 7.68
N PHE A 177 -10.89 15.70 7.24
CA PHE A 177 -9.71 16.39 7.77
C PHE A 177 -9.31 17.51 6.81
N TYR A 178 -9.14 18.70 7.36
CA TYR A 178 -8.84 19.91 6.60
C TYR A 178 -7.48 20.45 7.03
N GLY A 179 -6.74 20.98 6.08
CA GLY A 179 -5.46 21.64 6.32
C GLY A 179 -5.17 22.73 5.29
N PRO A 180 -4.10 23.51 5.47
CA PRO A 180 -3.75 24.64 4.63
C PRO A 180 -3.27 24.18 3.24
N THR A 181 -3.71 24.85 2.18
CA THR A 181 -3.17 24.65 0.82
C THR A 181 -2.10 25.69 0.54
N PRO A 182 -0.88 25.28 0.14
CA PRO A 182 0.14 26.23 -0.29
C PRO A 182 -0.15 26.73 -1.70
N PHE A 183 -0.21 28.05 -1.88
CA PHE A 183 -0.18 28.70 -3.18
C PHE A 183 1.20 29.25 -3.47
N PHE A 184 1.71 28.92 -4.65
CA PHE A 184 3.03 29.32 -5.09
C PHE A 184 2.94 30.59 -5.91
N GLU A 185 3.46 31.70 -5.37
CA GLU A 185 3.54 33.00 -6.03
C GLU A 185 4.82 33.19 -6.85
N SER A 186 4.97 34.43 -7.37
CA SER A 186 6.17 34.86 -8.06
C SER A 186 7.38 34.71 -7.14
N GLY A 187 8.45 34.02 -7.59
CA GLY A 187 9.64 33.70 -6.78
C GLY A 187 9.69 32.23 -6.31
N SER A 188 8.60 31.46 -6.46
CA SER A 188 8.56 30.04 -6.10
C SER A 188 9.62 29.20 -6.82
N ALA A 189 9.97 29.56 -8.06
CA ALA A 189 11.05 28.88 -8.81
C ALA A 189 12.40 29.02 -8.09
N LEU A 190 12.70 30.18 -7.49
CA LEU A 190 13.93 30.41 -6.72
C LEU A 190 13.93 29.59 -5.41
N PHE A 191 12.79 29.52 -4.74
CA PHE A 191 12.61 28.69 -3.55
C PHE A 191 12.79 27.20 -3.85
N LEU A 192 12.15 26.68 -4.91
CA LEU A 192 12.32 25.29 -5.36
C LEU A 192 13.77 25.01 -5.78
N ALA A 193 14.44 25.93 -6.46
CA ALA A 193 15.86 25.82 -6.76
C ALA A 193 16.70 25.71 -5.49
N GLY A 194 16.38 26.45 -4.44
CA GLY A 194 17.01 26.35 -3.13
C GLY A 194 16.88 24.96 -2.49
N ILE A 195 15.71 24.35 -2.59
CA ILE A 195 15.48 22.96 -2.12
C ILE A 195 16.34 21.97 -2.92
N VAL A 196 16.37 22.09 -4.24
CA VAL A 196 17.20 21.23 -5.10
C VAL A 196 18.69 21.39 -4.76
N ILE A 197 19.16 22.62 -4.58
CA ILE A 197 20.53 22.91 -4.16
C ILE A 197 20.84 22.25 -2.80
N ALA A 198 19.94 22.34 -1.83
CA ALA A 198 20.10 21.69 -0.54
C ALA A 198 20.25 20.16 -0.67
N ILE A 199 19.42 19.52 -1.46
CA ILE A 199 19.48 18.06 -1.72
C ILE A 199 20.82 17.70 -2.37
N VAL A 200 21.24 18.43 -3.41
CA VAL A 200 22.51 18.21 -4.10
C VAL A 200 23.69 18.38 -3.14
N ALA A 201 23.67 19.46 -2.34
CA ALA A 201 24.73 19.72 -1.35
C ALA A 201 24.84 18.61 -0.30
N VAL A 202 23.72 18.07 0.18
CA VAL A 202 23.71 16.93 1.12
C VAL A 202 24.27 15.67 0.47
N VAL A 203 23.91 15.38 -0.78
CA VAL A 203 24.46 14.23 -1.52
C VAL A 203 25.98 14.38 -1.70
N LEU A 204 26.45 15.56 -2.07
CA LEU A 204 27.87 15.85 -2.22
C LEU A 204 28.61 15.76 -0.88
N LEU A 205 28.03 16.28 0.20
CA LEU A 205 28.57 16.16 1.55
C LEU A 205 28.74 14.67 1.95
N PHE A 206 27.76 13.85 1.69
CA PHE A 206 27.80 12.42 2.03
C PHE A 206 28.87 11.67 1.22
N ARG A 207 29.00 12.00 -0.07
CA ARG A 207 30.07 11.45 -0.92
C ARG A 207 31.47 11.90 -0.45
N HIS A 208 31.61 13.19 -0.13
CA HIS A 208 32.85 13.74 0.38
C HIS A 208 33.23 13.11 1.73
N ALA A 209 32.29 13.03 2.66
CA ALA A 209 32.52 12.45 3.98
C ALA A 209 32.95 10.96 3.90
N ARG A 210 32.39 10.17 2.98
CA ARG A 210 32.85 8.81 2.72
C ARG A 210 34.28 8.80 2.20
N LYS A 211 34.59 9.61 1.17
CA LYS A 211 35.92 9.67 0.58
C LYS A 211 37.00 10.04 1.61
N VAL A 212 36.71 11.02 2.47
CA VAL A 212 37.63 11.43 3.55
C VAL A 212 37.79 10.32 4.58
N GLN A 213 36.71 9.64 4.96
CA GLN A 213 36.76 8.52 5.89
C GLN A 213 37.60 7.35 5.34
N ASP A 214 37.44 7.04 4.06
CA ASP A 214 38.17 5.95 3.40
C ASP A 214 39.66 6.26 3.22
N SER A 215 40.02 7.56 3.02
CA SER A 215 41.42 7.96 2.78
C SER A 215 42.20 8.32 4.05
N THR A 216 41.54 8.88 5.06
CA THR A 216 42.22 9.43 6.25
C THR A 216 41.75 8.83 7.58
N GLY A 217 40.72 8.00 7.55
CA GLY A 217 40.06 7.47 8.76
C GLY A 217 39.27 8.50 9.57
N ARG A 218 39.24 9.79 9.17
CA ARG A 218 38.56 10.85 9.89
C ARG A 218 37.04 10.77 9.67
N ILE A 219 36.28 10.71 10.76
CA ILE A 219 34.81 10.69 10.72
C ILE A 219 34.27 12.12 10.70
N ILE A 220 33.61 12.51 9.60
CA ILE A 220 32.89 13.79 9.49
C ILE A 220 31.44 13.55 9.99
N PRO A 221 30.88 14.43 10.85
CA PRO A 221 29.50 14.31 11.33
C PRO A 221 28.48 14.69 10.23
N LYS A 222 28.47 13.89 9.16
CA LYS A 222 27.69 14.13 7.94
C LYS A 222 26.17 14.27 8.16
N TYR A 223 25.63 13.60 9.20
CA TYR A 223 24.20 13.67 9.51
C TYR A 223 23.79 15.03 10.09
N SER A 224 24.60 15.58 11.02
CA SER A 224 24.34 16.90 11.62
C SER A 224 24.48 18.01 10.59
N TRP A 225 25.56 17.99 9.80
CA TRP A 225 25.76 18.96 8.71
C TRP A 225 24.72 18.80 7.59
N GLY A 226 24.35 17.55 7.25
CA GLY A 226 23.30 17.30 6.26
C GLY A 226 21.95 17.83 6.71
N LEU A 227 21.58 17.63 7.97
CA LEU A 227 20.37 18.20 8.54
C LEU A 227 20.41 19.75 8.53
N ALA A 228 21.53 20.34 8.94
CA ALA A 228 21.70 21.79 8.90
C ALA A 228 21.51 22.36 7.48
N ILE A 229 22.15 21.78 6.47
CA ILE A 229 22.01 22.20 5.07
C ILE A 229 20.53 22.04 4.61
N MET A 230 19.88 20.92 4.93
CA MET A 230 18.51 20.64 4.51
C MET A 230 17.49 21.59 5.14
N VAL A 231 17.80 22.18 6.30
CA VAL A 231 16.93 23.14 6.97
C VAL A 231 17.30 24.59 6.60
N PHE A 232 18.57 24.97 6.70
CA PHE A 232 18.97 26.36 6.53
C PHE A 232 18.90 26.85 5.08
N VAL A 233 19.31 26.02 4.10
CA VAL A 233 19.33 26.44 2.69
C VAL A 233 17.92 26.75 2.17
N PRO A 234 16.89 25.89 2.38
CA PRO A 234 15.51 26.22 1.99
C PRO A 234 14.95 27.43 2.74
N ILE A 235 15.26 27.61 4.03
CA ILE A 235 14.81 28.77 4.80
C ILE A 235 15.39 30.05 4.21
N VAL A 236 16.68 30.08 3.95
CA VAL A 236 17.35 31.25 3.34
C VAL A 236 16.77 31.53 1.94
N ALA A 237 16.60 30.48 1.13
CA ALA A 237 15.99 30.62 -0.20
C ALA A 237 14.55 31.16 -0.13
N TYR A 238 13.76 30.75 0.86
CA TYR A 238 12.41 31.23 1.11
C TYR A 238 12.36 32.73 1.36
N PHE A 239 13.24 33.23 2.22
CA PHE A 239 13.33 34.69 2.51
C PHE A 239 13.88 35.48 1.33
N ILE A 240 14.91 34.99 0.62
CA ILE A 240 15.47 35.64 -0.59
C ILE A 240 14.42 35.70 -1.70
N ALA A 241 13.59 34.69 -1.83
CA ALA A 241 12.51 34.63 -2.81
C ALA A 241 11.29 35.50 -2.47
N GLY A 242 11.34 36.24 -1.34
CA GLY A 242 10.27 37.16 -0.93
C GLY A 242 9.05 36.43 -0.32
N GLN A 243 9.26 35.29 0.33
CA GLN A 243 8.21 34.49 0.95
C GLN A 243 7.16 34.01 -0.06
N PRO A 244 7.53 33.27 -1.11
CA PRO A 244 6.73 32.98 -2.28
C PRO A 244 5.63 31.89 -2.05
N VAL A 245 5.30 31.60 -0.81
CA VAL A 245 4.26 30.62 -0.46
C VAL A 245 3.22 31.31 0.43
N GLU A 246 2.05 31.50 -0.13
CA GLU A 246 0.85 31.87 0.63
C GLU A 246 0.09 30.62 1.05
N TRP A 247 -0.53 30.66 2.23
CA TRP A 247 -1.29 29.55 2.76
C TRP A 247 -2.77 29.89 2.80
N GLU A 248 -3.57 29.21 1.99
CA GLU A 248 -5.01 29.27 2.12
C GLU A 248 -5.45 28.40 3.27
N LEU A 249 -5.91 29.03 4.35
CA LEU A 249 -6.40 28.35 5.55
C LEU A 249 -7.85 27.91 5.37
N PRO A 250 -8.25 26.76 5.93
CA PRO A 250 -9.65 26.36 5.97
C PRO A 250 -10.44 27.28 6.91
N ILE A 251 -11.39 28.03 6.38
CA ILE A 251 -12.22 28.99 7.12
C ILE A 251 -13.67 28.53 7.16
N LEU A 252 -14.34 28.62 8.31
CA LEU A 252 -15.75 28.30 8.44
C LEU A 252 -16.61 29.33 7.68
N LYS A 253 -17.22 28.90 6.57
CA LYS A 253 -18.17 29.71 5.80
C LYS A 253 -19.56 29.02 5.78
N GLY A 254 -20.49 29.56 6.57
CA GLY A 254 -21.83 28.99 6.71
C GLY A 254 -21.83 27.67 7.52
N PHE A 255 -22.13 26.54 6.87
CA PHE A 255 -22.25 25.23 7.49
C PHE A 255 -21.06 24.31 7.23
N ASN A 256 -20.02 24.80 6.54
CA ASN A 256 -18.86 23.98 6.18
C ASN A 256 -17.56 24.80 6.22
N LEU A 257 -16.43 24.10 6.33
CA LEU A 257 -15.12 24.68 6.09
C LEU A 257 -14.91 24.83 4.59
N LYS A 258 -14.39 25.99 4.16
CA LYS A 258 -14.00 26.30 2.77
C LYS A 258 -12.57 26.78 2.76
N GLY A 259 -11.86 26.51 1.66
CA GLY A 259 -10.43 26.79 1.52
C GLY A 259 -9.58 25.65 2.09
N GLY A 260 -8.30 25.65 1.75
CA GLY A 260 -7.40 24.60 2.10
C GLY A 260 -7.68 23.25 1.41
N TRP A 261 -6.85 22.23 1.68
CA TRP A 261 -7.11 20.87 1.23
C TRP A 261 -8.03 20.12 2.20
N ARG A 262 -8.75 19.15 1.66
CA ARG A 262 -9.66 18.29 2.42
C ARG A 262 -9.39 16.82 2.11
N VAL A 263 -9.30 16.00 3.15
CA VAL A 263 -9.32 14.54 3.05
C VAL A 263 -10.67 14.04 3.53
N PRO A 264 -11.47 13.37 2.70
CA PRO A 264 -12.81 12.93 3.06
C PRO A 264 -12.80 11.82 4.12
N PRO A 265 -13.89 11.63 4.89
CA PRO A 265 -13.98 10.60 5.93
C PRO A 265 -13.76 9.20 5.38
N ALA A 266 -14.24 8.91 4.17
CA ALA A 266 -14.06 7.62 3.50
C ALA A 266 -12.57 7.27 3.33
N PHE A 267 -11.75 8.22 2.88
CA PHE A 267 -10.31 8.02 2.74
C PHE A 267 -9.63 7.73 4.08
N ILE A 268 -9.95 8.53 5.12
CA ILE A 268 -9.39 8.36 6.47
C ILE A 268 -9.79 6.99 7.03
N THR A 269 -11.05 6.62 6.88
CA THR A 269 -11.58 5.33 7.32
C THR A 269 -10.85 4.16 6.67
N LEU A 270 -10.73 4.21 5.35
CA LEU A 270 -10.06 3.16 4.59
C LEU A 270 -8.60 3.01 5.02
N LEU A 271 -7.91 4.14 5.19
CA LEU A 271 -6.52 4.18 5.67
C LEU A 271 -6.40 3.50 7.06
N ILE A 272 -7.24 3.89 8.01
CA ILE A 272 -7.22 3.32 9.37
C ILE A 272 -7.56 1.83 9.34
N ALA A 273 -8.65 1.46 8.65
CA ALA A 273 -9.10 0.08 8.58
C ALA A 273 -8.04 -0.84 7.97
N LEU A 274 -7.44 -0.44 6.84
CA LEU A 274 -6.36 -1.20 6.19
C LEU A 274 -5.13 -1.30 7.09
N ALA A 275 -4.69 -0.18 7.68
CA ALA A 275 -3.51 -0.17 8.53
C ALA A 275 -3.70 -1.06 9.77
N VAL A 276 -4.83 -0.94 10.46
CA VAL A 276 -5.14 -1.69 11.68
C VAL A 276 -5.34 -3.18 11.37
N TYR A 277 -6.13 -3.52 10.33
CA TYR A 277 -6.37 -4.92 9.95
C TYR A 277 -5.07 -5.64 9.57
N HIS A 278 -4.32 -5.09 8.64
CA HIS A 278 -3.09 -5.73 8.16
C HIS A 278 -1.97 -5.74 9.20
N SER A 279 -1.97 -4.80 10.15
CA SER A 279 -1.00 -4.79 11.25
C SER A 279 -1.11 -6.02 12.15
N ALA A 280 -2.30 -6.60 12.29
CA ALA A 280 -2.50 -7.82 13.07
C ALA A 280 -1.79 -9.04 12.42
N TYR A 281 -1.85 -9.15 11.09
CA TYR A 281 -1.11 -10.17 10.35
C TYR A 281 0.40 -9.92 10.37
N MET A 282 0.79 -8.66 10.23
CA MET A 282 2.20 -8.25 10.33
C MET A 282 2.76 -8.56 11.71
N ALA A 283 2.02 -8.28 12.78
CA ALA A 283 2.43 -8.59 14.16
C ALA A 283 2.71 -10.08 14.37
N GLU A 284 1.88 -10.95 13.79
CA GLU A 284 2.12 -12.39 13.86
C GLU A 284 3.38 -12.80 13.08
N SER A 285 3.60 -12.23 11.89
CA SER A 285 4.82 -12.46 11.11
C SER A 285 6.07 -12.01 11.83
N VAL A 286 6.03 -10.85 12.51
CA VAL A 286 7.14 -10.34 13.32
C VAL A 286 7.41 -11.27 14.51
N ARG A 287 6.36 -11.67 15.24
CA ARG A 287 6.48 -12.61 16.36
C ARG A 287 7.08 -13.94 15.91
N ALA A 288 6.54 -14.53 14.86
CA ALA A 288 7.01 -15.80 14.31
C ALA A 288 8.46 -15.71 13.81
N GLY A 289 8.82 -14.62 13.14
CA GLY A 289 10.19 -14.40 12.66
C GLY A 289 11.22 -14.24 13.79
N ILE A 290 10.87 -13.56 14.88
CA ILE A 290 11.76 -13.46 16.04
C ILE A 290 11.90 -14.83 16.72
N LEU A 291 10.84 -15.60 16.86
CA LEU A 291 10.86 -16.93 17.48
C LEU A 291 11.54 -17.99 16.60
N SER A 292 11.68 -17.76 15.29
CA SER A 292 12.40 -18.68 14.39
C SER A 292 13.90 -18.69 14.60
N VAL A 293 14.46 -17.66 15.26
CA VAL A 293 15.89 -17.61 15.60
C VAL A 293 16.15 -18.57 16.77
N SER A 294 17.10 -19.49 16.59
CA SER A 294 17.40 -20.50 17.60
C SER A 294 17.90 -19.89 18.91
N LYS A 295 17.51 -20.46 20.04
CA LYS A 295 17.91 -20.00 21.39
C LYS A 295 19.44 -19.99 21.54
N GLY A 296 20.14 -20.95 20.90
CA GLY A 296 21.59 -21.00 20.89
C GLY A 296 22.28 -19.75 20.36
N GLN A 297 21.64 -19.00 19.44
CA GLN A 297 22.17 -17.71 18.99
C GLN A 297 22.15 -16.65 20.10
N THR A 298 21.12 -16.66 20.92
CA THR A 298 21.02 -15.77 22.08
C THR A 298 22.05 -16.16 23.15
N GLU A 299 22.18 -17.45 23.45
CA GLU A 299 23.12 -17.98 24.42
C GLU A 299 24.58 -17.71 23.98
N ALA A 300 24.91 -17.95 22.71
CA ALA A 300 26.22 -17.63 22.15
C ALA A 300 26.53 -16.11 22.23
N ALA A 301 25.56 -15.25 21.91
CA ALA A 301 25.74 -13.81 22.00
C ALA A 301 26.02 -13.35 23.45
N LEU A 302 25.31 -13.92 24.43
CA LEU A 302 25.51 -13.61 25.85
C LEU A 302 26.85 -14.15 26.33
N SER A 303 27.30 -15.33 25.87
CA SER A 303 28.59 -15.95 26.27
C SER A 303 29.78 -15.15 25.84
N ILE A 304 29.70 -14.39 24.73
CA ILE A 304 30.79 -13.47 24.29
C ILE A 304 30.68 -12.08 24.95
N GLY A 305 29.85 -11.92 25.99
CA GLY A 305 29.73 -10.70 26.81
C GLY A 305 28.78 -9.65 26.27
N LEU A 306 27.96 -9.93 25.24
CA LEU A 306 26.93 -9.01 24.80
C LEU A 306 25.80 -8.95 25.83
N ASN A 307 25.36 -7.74 26.16
CA ASN A 307 24.13 -7.59 26.94
C ASN A 307 22.89 -7.95 26.07
N ARG A 308 21.75 -8.20 26.74
CA ARG A 308 20.51 -8.62 26.05
C ARG A 308 20.08 -7.66 24.92
N GLY A 309 20.23 -6.35 25.09
CA GLY A 309 19.86 -5.34 24.08
C GLY A 309 20.77 -5.40 22.86
N LEU A 310 22.09 -5.56 23.05
CA LEU A 310 23.05 -5.71 21.96
C LEU A 310 22.88 -7.06 21.24
N ALA A 311 22.65 -8.15 21.99
CA ALA A 311 22.36 -9.46 21.41
C ALA A 311 21.09 -9.41 20.52
N LEU A 312 20.03 -8.74 20.98
CA LEU A 312 18.81 -8.54 20.21
C LEU A 312 19.11 -7.74 18.92
N ARG A 313 19.80 -6.59 19.06
CA ARG A 313 20.03 -5.66 17.94
C ARG A 313 21.01 -6.19 16.90
N LEU A 314 22.11 -6.85 17.33
CA LEU A 314 23.21 -7.23 16.45
C LEU A 314 23.10 -8.66 15.93
N VAL A 315 22.42 -9.56 16.66
CA VAL A 315 22.37 -11.00 16.33
C VAL A 315 20.94 -11.43 15.96
N ILE A 316 19.96 -11.17 16.83
CA ILE A 316 18.63 -11.74 16.67
C ILE A 316 17.82 -11.00 15.61
N ILE A 317 17.73 -9.66 15.66
CA ILE A 317 16.95 -8.87 14.71
C ILE A 317 17.43 -9.09 13.26
N PRO A 318 18.72 -9.03 12.92
CA PRO A 318 19.16 -9.26 11.55
C PRO A 318 18.84 -10.66 11.01
N GLN A 319 18.85 -11.68 11.88
CA GLN A 319 18.46 -13.04 11.50
C GLN A 319 16.95 -13.16 11.35
N ALA A 320 16.16 -12.63 12.29
CA ALA A 320 14.71 -12.60 12.24
C ALA A 320 14.17 -11.87 11.00
N MET A 321 14.82 -10.76 10.61
CA MET A 321 14.42 -9.97 9.43
C MET A 321 14.48 -10.78 8.13
N ARG A 322 15.37 -11.78 8.03
CA ARG A 322 15.41 -12.67 6.86
C ARG A 322 14.13 -13.51 6.71
N ALA A 323 13.49 -13.86 7.83
CA ALA A 323 12.21 -14.56 7.82
C ALA A 323 11.02 -13.60 7.73
N ILE A 324 11.12 -12.41 8.34
CA ILE A 324 10.05 -11.41 8.39
C ILE A 324 9.84 -10.74 7.02
N VAL A 325 10.91 -10.29 6.34
CA VAL A 325 10.81 -9.49 5.11
C VAL A 325 9.98 -10.15 4.00
N PRO A 326 10.14 -11.45 3.67
CA PRO A 326 9.31 -12.08 2.64
C PRO A 326 7.80 -12.04 2.97
N THR A 327 7.44 -12.28 4.23
CA THR A 327 6.04 -12.24 4.68
C THR A 327 5.49 -10.82 4.70
N MET A 328 6.31 -9.82 5.07
CA MET A 328 5.95 -8.40 5.00
C MET A 328 5.54 -7.98 3.59
N ILE A 329 6.34 -8.35 2.59
CA ILE A 329 6.04 -8.04 1.18
C ILE A 329 4.68 -8.60 0.78
N SER A 330 4.35 -9.83 1.18
CA SER A 330 3.05 -10.44 0.94
C SER A 330 1.91 -9.65 1.60
N HIS A 331 2.11 -9.17 2.82
CA HIS A 331 1.12 -8.31 3.50
C HIS A 331 0.95 -6.96 2.81
N TRP A 332 2.03 -6.32 2.36
CA TRP A 332 1.97 -5.08 1.59
C TRP A 332 1.21 -5.24 0.27
N MET A 333 1.45 -6.33 -0.46
CA MET A 333 0.67 -6.65 -1.67
C MET A 333 -0.83 -6.83 -1.36
N ASN A 334 -1.16 -7.44 -0.22
CA ASN A 334 -2.55 -7.58 0.21
C ASN A 334 -3.19 -6.25 0.58
N VAL A 335 -2.44 -5.30 1.19
CA VAL A 335 -2.92 -3.93 1.43
C VAL A 335 -3.30 -3.26 0.10
N VAL A 336 -2.43 -3.34 -0.91
CA VAL A 336 -2.72 -2.78 -2.24
C VAL A 336 -3.96 -3.42 -2.87
N LYS A 337 -4.10 -4.75 -2.82
CA LYS A 337 -5.29 -5.44 -3.34
C LYS A 337 -6.57 -5.02 -2.61
N ASN A 338 -6.50 -4.89 -1.28
CA ASN A 338 -7.66 -4.58 -0.46
C ASN A 338 -8.04 -3.09 -0.48
N SER A 339 -7.20 -2.20 -1.05
CA SER A 339 -7.59 -0.79 -1.25
C SER A 339 -8.82 -0.65 -2.17
N SER A 340 -9.07 -1.63 -3.04
CA SER A 340 -10.28 -1.67 -3.88
C SER A 340 -11.59 -1.81 -3.10
N LEU A 341 -11.55 -2.22 -1.82
CA LEU A 341 -12.73 -2.27 -0.95
C LEU A 341 -13.26 -0.88 -0.55
N ALA A 342 -12.61 0.20 -0.98
CA ALA A 342 -13.10 1.57 -0.87
C ALA A 342 -14.53 1.75 -1.44
N VAL A 343 -14.93 0.92 -2.40
CA VAL A 343 -16.29 0.92 -2.99
C VAL A 343 -17.39 0.71 -1.94
N ALA A 344 -17.05 0.18 -0.76
CA ALA A 344 -18.03 -0.11 0.30
C ALA A 344 -18.43 1.10 1.16
N ILE A 345 -17.74 2.24 1.01
CA ILE A 345 -17.94 3.47 1.80
C ILE A 345 -17.96 4.73 0.85
#